data_57c817b5e12f8676bb2111016ea91e47
#
_entry.id   57c817b5e12f8676bb2111016ea91e47
#
_cell.length_a   1.000
_cell.length_b   1.000
_cell.length_c   1.000
_cell.angle_alpha   90.00
_cell.angle_beta   90.00
_cell.angle_gamma   90.00
#
_symmetry.space_group_name_H-M   'P 1'
#
loop_
_entity.id
_entity.type
_entity.pdbx_description
1 polymer ?
#
loop_
_entity_poly.entity_id
_entity_poly.type
_entity_poly.pdbx_seq_one_letter_code
_entity_poly.pdbx_strand_id
1 'polypeptide(L)'
;WSTVADAENRVRLAAREVASSLQLARSEVCVALSCDTQVAELNGSYRGKPAPTNVLSFPAGPGIPIDDDDPRFLGDVVLALETLQREAAEQGIPVEHHMQHLVVHGLLHLLGYDHTTEEEAQVMEGLEVAILGRLGIADPYAAAGEPAHIHEQSGLHPKP
;
A
#
# COMPACT_ATOMS: atom_id res chain seq x y z
N TRP A 1 -8.46 13.67 5.01
CA TRP A 1 -7.09 13.27 5.41
C TRP A 1 -6.45 14.26 6.37
N SER A 2 -7.07 15.41 6.56
CA SER A 2 -6.55 16.37 7.54
C SER A 2 -6.59 15.81 8.97
N THR A 3 -7.38 14.77 9.21
CA THR A 3 -7.45 14.14 10.52
C THR A 3 -6.33 13.15 10.78
N VAL A 4 -5.54 12.82 9.75
CA VAL A 4 -4.40 11.94 9.90
C VAL A 4 -3.15 12.83 10.03
N ALA A 5 -2.49 12.75 11.17
CA ALA A 5 -1.38 13.63 11.46
C ALA A 5 -0.26 13.46 10.45
N ASP A 6 0.14 14.58 9.83
CA ASP A 6 1.30 14.64 8.94
C ASP A 6 1.23 13.61 7.81
N ALA A 7 0.03 13.41 7.24
CA ALA A 7 -0.20 12.32 6.30
C ALA A 7 0.75 12.34 5.11
N GLU A 8 0.91 13.48 4.46
CA GLU A 8 1.73 13.54 3.25
C GLU A 8 3.19 13.22 3.53
N ASN A 9 3.71 13.74 4.63
CA ASN A 9 5.10 13.48 4.98
C ASN A 9 5.31 12.00 5.31
N ARG A 10 4.35 11.41 6.01
CA ARG A 10 4.45 9.99 6.37
C ARG A 10 4.37 9.10 5.15
N VAL A 11 3.58 9.48 4.15
CA VAL A 11 3.54 8.76 2.89
C VAL A 11 4.90 8.83 2.19
N ARG A 12 5.51 10.01 2.17
CA ARG A 12 6.82 10.18 1.55
C ARG A 12 7.89 9.35 2.26
N LEU A 13 7.85 9.32 3.58
CA LEU A 13 8.80 8.53 4.34
C LEU A 13 8.66 7.03 4.02
N ALA A 14 7.43 6.55 3.93
CA ALA A 14 7.18 5.16 3.59
C ALA A 14 7.70 4.84 2.19
N ALA A 15 7.42 5.71 1.23
CA ALA A 15 7.87 5.50 -0.14
C ALA A 15 9.40 5.51 -0.23
N ARG A 16 10.05 6.43 0.47
CA ARG A 16 11.51 6.48 0.49
C ARG A 16 12.11 5.23 1.08
N GLU A 17 11.50 4.70 2.14
CA GLU A 17 12.02 3.51 2.77
C GLU A 17 11.87 2.29 1.86
N VAL A 18 10.78 2.19 1.11
CA VAL A 18 10.62 1.13 0.12
C VAL A 18 11.74 1.23 -0.93
N ALA A 19 11.96 2.43 -1.45
CA ALA A 19 12.97 2.64 -2.48
C ALA A 19 14.35 2.29 -1.96
N SER A 20 14.67 2.71 -0.74
CA SER A 20 15.97 2.46 -0.14
C SER A 20 16.17 0.97 0.15
N SER A 21 15.16 0.34 0.71
CA SER A 21 15.25 -1.07 1.10
C SER A 21 15.41 -1.99 -0.10
N LEU A 22 14.79 -1.63 -1.22
CA LEU A 22 14.84 -2.46 -2.43
C LEU A 22 15.84 -1.94 -3.44
N GLN A 23 16.59 -0.89 -3.09
CA GLN A 23 17.61 -0.31 -3.94
C GLN A 23 17.07 0.03 -5.33
N LEU A 24 15.92 0.70 -5.34
CA LEU A 24 15.28 1.05 -6.59
C LEU A 24 16.05 2.17 -7.29
N ALA A 25 16.10 2.09 -8.61
CA ALA A 25 16.56 3.19 -9.41
C ALA A 25 15.56 4.33 -9.29
N ARG A 26 15.88 5.47 -9.89
CA ARG A 26 15.01 6.63 -9.88
C ARG A 26 13.59 6.25 -10.30
N SER A 27 12.63 6.47 -9.43
CA SER A 27 11.26 6.04 -9.65
C SER A 27 10.29 7.08 -9.16
N GLU A 28 9.09 7.10 -9.73
CA GLU A 28 8.01 7.97 -9.31
C GLU A 28 6.76 7.16 -9.09
N VAL A 29 5.96 7.59 -8.13
CA VAL A 29 4.70 6.95 -7.83
C VAL A 29 3.72 8.04 -7.43
N CYS A 30 2.45 7.84 -7.76
CA CYS A 30 1.39 8.72 -7.32
C CYS A 30 0.63 8.02 -6.20
N VAL A 31 0.55 8.65 -5.03
CA VAL A 31 -0.23 8.14 -3.92
C VAL A 31 -1.39 9.11 -3.70
N ALA A 32 -2.60 8.64 -3.92
CA ALA A 32 -3.80 9.44 -3.78
C ALA A 32 -4.45 9.15 -2.43
N LEU A 33 -4.64 10.20 -1.65
CA LEU A 33 -5.34 10.11 -0.36
C LEU A 33 -6.80 10.41 -0.63
N SER A 34 -7.61 9.37 -0.71
CA SER A 34 -8.97 9.46 -1.20
C SER A 34 -9.98 9.08 -0.12
N CYS A 35 -11.20 8.81 -0.51
CA CYS A 35 -12.28 8.46 0.40
C CYS A 35 -12.98 7.20 -0.09
N ASP A 36 -13.77 6.58 0.78
CA ASP A 36 -14.42 5.32 0.46
C ASP A 36 -15.30 5.42 -0.78
N THR A 37 -16.00 6.53 -0.95
CA THR A 37 -16.89 6.70 -2.11
C THR A 37 -16.11 6.64 -3.42
N GLN A 38 -14.99 7.38 -3.49
CA GLN A 38 -14.19 7.39 -4.71
C GLN A 38 -13.51 6.04 -4.94
N VAL A 39 -13.06 5.40 -3.87
CA VAL A 39 -12.42 4.11 -4.00
C VAL A 39 -13.43 3.07 -4.46
N ALA A 40 -14.66 3.12 -3.97
CA ALA A 40 -15.71 2.21 -4.43
C ALA A 40 -15.98 2.39 -5.92
N GLU A 41 -16.00 3.63 -6.39
CA GLU A 41 -16.19 3.90 -7.82
C GLU A 41 -15.06 3.35 -8.66
N LEU A 42 -13.82 3.56 -8.21
CA LEU A 42 -12.66 3.04 -8.91
C LEU A 42 -12.68 1.52 -8.93
N ASN A 43 -13.01 0.91 -7.80
CA ASN A 43 -13.07 -0.53 -7.70
C ASN A 43 -14.16 -1.09 -8.62
N GLY A 44 -15.28 -0.40 -8.73
CA GLY A 44 -16.35 -0.78 -9.65
C GLY A 44 -15.92 -0.68 -11.10
N SER A 45 -15.21 0.37 -11.47
CA SER A 45 -14.75 0.58 -12.83
C SER A 45 -13.71 -0.41 -13.28
N TYR A 46 -12.77 -0.72 -12.39
CA TYR A 46 -11.62 -1.55 -12.75
C TYR A 46 -11.81 -3.03 -12.43
N ARG A 47 -12.56 -3.34 -11.38
CA ARG A 47 -12.66 -4.71 -10.90
C ARG A 47 -14.07 -5.25 -10.89
N GLY A 48 -15.03 -4.43 -11.28
CA GLY A 48 -16.43 -4.84 -11.26
C GLY A 48 -17.03 -5.01 -9.88
N LYS A 49 -16.38 -4.48 -8.87
CA LYS A 49 -16.84 -4.60 -7.48
C LYS A 49 -17.01 -3.21 -6.88
N PRO A 50 -18.20 -2.62 -6.99
CA PRO A 50 -18.41 -1.25 -6.52
C PRO A 50 -18.52 -1.20 -5.00
N ALA A 51 -17.45 -1.60 -4.31
CA ALA A 51 -17.38 -1.60 -2.86
C ALA A 51 -16.08 -0.98 -2.42
N PRO A 52 -16.05 -0.30 -1.27
CA PRO A 52 -14.80 0.28 -0.79
C PRO A 52 -13.84 -0.81 -0.35
N THR A 53 -12.56 -0.53 -0.51
CA THR A 53 -11.49 -1.34 0.03
C THR A 53 -10.50 -0.38 0.66
N ASN A 54 -9.47 -0.88 1.34
CA ASN A 54 -8.53 0.02 2.03
C ASN A 54 -7.51 0.63 1.07
N VAL A 55 -7.03 -0.13 0.09
CA VAL A 55 -6.01 0.37 -0.83
C VAL A 55 -6.19 -0.30 -2.19
N LEU A 56 -5.98 0.50 -3.24
CA LEU A 56 -5.95 0.00 -4.61
C LEU A 56 -4.61 0.37 -5.23
N SER A 57 -4.03 -0.54 -5.99
CA SER A 57 -2.79 -0.29 -6.71
C SER A 57 -3.01 -0.49 -8.20
N PHE A 58 -2.58 0.47 -8.98
CA PHE A 58 -2.72 0.45 -10.43
C PHE A 58 -1.34 0.56 -11.06
N PRO A 59 -0.72 -0.57 -11.45
CA PRO A 59 0.60 -0.51 -12.08
C PRO A 59 0.56 0.31 -13.36
N ALA A 60 1.66 1.00 -13.65
CA ALA A 60 1.76 1.86 -14.82
C ALA A 60 2.01 1.00 -16.00
N GLY A 61 1.81 0.23 -16.56
CA GLY A 61 2.08 -0.54 -17.74
C GLY A 61 3.57 -0.52 -18.13
N PRO A 62 3.93 -1.24 -19.15
CA PRO A 62 5.34 -1.43 -19.52
C PRO A 62 5.90 -0.23 -20.28
N GLY A 63 6.01 0.90 -19.61
CA GLY A 63 6.65 2.05 -20.20
C GLY A 63 8.15 1.86 -20.22
N ILE A 64 8.79 2.24 -21.30
CA ILE A 64 10.25 2.19 -21.39
C ILE A 64 10.75 3.63 -21.25
N PRO A 65 11.61 3.92 -20.28
CA PRO A 65 12.18 5.26 -20.15
C PRO A 65 12.94 5.62 -21.43
N ILE A 66 12.81 6.87 -21.84
CA ILE A 66 13.51 7.36 -23.02
C ILE A 66 15.00 7.42 -22.76
N ASP A 67 15.36 7.68 -21.52
CA ASP A 67 16.75 7.86 -21.11
C ASP A 67 16.93 7.13 -19.79
N ASP A 68 18.13 6.60 -19.56
CA ASP A 68 18.44 5.91 -18.31
C ASP A 68 18.28 6.82 -17.11
N ASP A 69 18.40 8.12 -17.29
CA ASP A 69 18.24 9.08 -16.21
C ASP A 69 16.78 9.45 -15.95
N ASP A 70 15.86 9.07 -16.84
CA ASP A 70 14.46 9.39 -16.66
C ASP A 70 13.88 8.55 -15.53
N PRO A 71 13.11 9.16 -14.61
CA PRO A 71 12.48 8.37 -13.57
C PRO A 71 11.44 7.43 -14.15
N ARG A 72 11.39 6.24 -13.61
CA ARG A 72 10.40 5.26 -14.03
C ARG A 72 9.13 5.47 -13.23
N PHE A 73 8.00 5.64 -13.91
CA PHE A 73 6.72 5.76 -13.23
C PHE A 73 6.19 4.38 -12.88
N LEU A 74 5.99 4.11 -11.60
CA LEU A 74 5.59 2.80 -11.12
C LEU A 74 4.08 2.60 -11.16
N GLY A 75 3.30 3.64 -10.98
CA GLY A 75 1.85 3.54 -10.99
C GLY A 75 1.21 4.37 -9.89
N ASP A 76 -0.02 4.02 -9.57
CA ASP A 76 -0.83 4.76 -8.61
C ASP A 76 -1.24 3.86 -7.43
N VAL A 77 -1.19 4.43 -6.24
CA VAL A 77 -1.72 3.79 -5.03
C VAL A 77 -2.80 4.71 -4.49
N VAL A 78 -4.00 4.19 -4.27
CA VAL A 78 -5.13 4.98 -3.81
C VAL A 78 -5.61 4.44 -2.47
N LEU A 79 -5.68 5.31 -1.46
CA LEU A 79 -6.06 4.92 -0.10
C LEU A 79 -7.45 5.44 0.24
N ALA A 80 -8.25 4.63 0.92
CA ALA A 80 -9.59 4.98 1.35
C ALA A 80 -9.57 5.34 2.82
N LEU A 81 -9.83 6.62 3.13
CA LEU A 81 -9.68 7.15 4.48
C LEU A 81 -10.56 6.45 5.51
N GLU A 82 -11.85 6.37 5.23
CA GLU A 82 -12.78 5.86 6.24
C GLU A 82 -12.53 4.39 6.56
N THR A 83 -12.25 3.59 5.52
CA THR A 83 -11.93 2.19 5.73
C THR A 83 -10.64 2.05 6.55
N LEU A 84 -9.64 2.85 6.20
CA LEU A 84 -8.36 2.83 6.88
C LEU A 84 -8.50 3.22 8.35
N GLN A 85 -9.31 4.24 8.64
CA GLN A 85 -9.54 4.67 10.02
C GLN A 85 -10.25 3.60 10.83
N ARG A 86 -11.25 2.96 10.23
CA ARG A 86 -12.00 1.92 10.91
C ARG A 86 -11.11 0.72 11.21
N GLU A 87 -10.29 0.32 10.27
CA GLU A 87 -9.40 -0.82 10.47
C GLU A 87 -8.37 -0.54 11.55
N ALA A 88 -7.81 0.67 11.56
CA ALA A 88 -6.84 1.03 12.58
C ALA A 88 -7.46 0.97 13.98
N ALA A 89 -8.69 1.46 14.10
CA ALA A 89 -9.39 1.41 15.37
C ALA A 89 -9.66 -0.02 15.80
N GLU A 90 -10.07 -0.88 14.87
CA GLU A 90 -10.33 -2.27 15.17
C GLU A 90 -9.08 -3.02 15.59
N GLN A 91 -7.95 -2.67 15.00
CA GLN A 91 -6.67 -3.31 15.32
C GLN A 91 -5.97 -2.67 16.51
N GLY A 92 -6.46 -1.54 16.99
CA GLY A 92 -5.86 -0.85 18.12
C GLY A 92 -4.50 -0.24 17.83
N ILE A 93 -4.28 0.21 16.61
CA ILE A 93 -3.00 0.80 16.22
C ILE A 93 -3.22 2.24 15.77
N PRO A 94 -2.16 3.07 15.79
CA PRO A 94 -2.29 4.43 15.29
C PRO A 94 -2.66 4.44 13.81
N VAL A 95 -3.55 5.35 13.44
CA VAL A 95 -4.01 5.41 12.06
C VAL A 95 -2.86 5.73 11.11
N GLU A 96 -1.89 6.52 11.55
CA GLU A 96 -0.72 6.85 10.74
C GLU A 96 0.10 5.61 10.43
N HIS A 97 0.23 4.71 11.38
CA HIS A 97 0.97 3.47 11.17
C HIS A 97 0.25 2.57 10.18
N HIS A 98 -1.07 2.47 10.31
CA HIS A 98 -1.84 1.66 9.37
C HIS A 98 -1.75 2.24 7.96
N MET A 99 -1.83 3.56 7.84
CA MET A 99 -1.68 4.23 6.56
C MET A 99 -0.33 3.90 5.91
N GLN A 100 0.75 4.01 6.68
CA GLN A 100 2.08 3.72 6.15
C GLN A 100 2.21 2.25 5.76
N HIS A 101 1.60 1.35 6.52
CA HIS A 101 1.58 -0.06 6.15
C HIS A 101 0.90 -0.26 4.80
N LEU A 102 -0.25 0.38 4.58
CA LEU A 102 -0.97 0.24 3.32
C LEU A 102 -0.19 0.85 2.15
N VAL A 103 0.53 1.94 2.38
CA VAL A 103 1.38 2.53 1.35
C VAL A 103 2.49 1.55 0.97
N VAL A 104 3.16 0.97 1.95
CA VAL A 104 4.22 -0.01 1.69
C VAL A 104 3.64 -1.20 0.92
N HIS A 105 2.51 -1.70 1.38
CA HIS A 105 1.84 -2.84 0.72
C HIS A 105 1.51 -2.52 -0.74
N GLY A 106 0.91 -1.36 -0.97
CA GLY A 106 0.55 -0.96 -2.34
C GLY A 106 1.76 -0.78 -3.24
N LEU A 107 2.84 -0.20 -2.70
CA LEU A 107 4.06 -0.02 -3.48
C LEU A 107 4.69 -1.37 -3.83
N LEU A 108 4.68 -2.32 -2.92
CA LEU A 108 5.22 -3.65 -3.22
C LEU A 108 4.41 -4.32 -4.32
N HIS A 109 3.09 -4.12 -4.34
CA HIS A 109 2.28 -4.63 -5.43
C HIS A 109 2.66 -4.00 -6.78
N LEU A 110 2.91 -2.70 -6.79
CA LEU A 110 3.35 -2.03 -8.02
C LEU A 110 4.66 -2.60 -8.52
N LEU A 111 5.50 -3.08 -7.61
CA LEU A 111 6.79 -3.65 -7.96
C LEU A 111 6.71 -5.13 -8.32
N GLY A 112 5.52 -5.70 -8.31
CA GLY A 112 5.32 -7.08 -8.75
C GLY A 112 5.19 -8.10 -7.64
N TYR A 113 5.31 -7.70 -6.39
CA TYR A 113 5.09 -8.64 -5.28
C TYR A 113 3.61 -8.93 -5.14
N ASP A 114 3.28 -10.14 -4.76
CA ASP A 114 1.90 -10.56 -4.65
C ASP A 114 1.75 -11.51 -3.48
N HIS A 115 0.53 -11.95 -3.22
CA HIS A 115 0.26 -12.91 -2.14
C HIS A 115 -0.77 -13.95 -2.58
N THR A 116 -0.67 -14.38 -3.83
CA THR A 116 -1.57 -15.41 -4.34
C THR A 116 -1.17 -16.80 -3.90
N THR A 117 0.11 -17.01 -3.59
CA THR A 117 0.57 -18.27 -3.00
C THR A 117 1.10 -18.00 -1.60
N GLU A 118 1.22 -19.05 -0.80
CA GLU A 118 1.75 -18.90 0.55
C GLU A 118 3.19 -18.41 0.53
N GLU A 119 3.97 -18.91 -0.41
CA GLU A 119 5.36 -18.49 -0.53
C GLU A 119 5.47 -17.01 -0.90
N GLU A 120 4.65 -16.58 -1.83
CA GLU A 120 4.64 -15.16 -2.23
C GLU A 120 4.20 -14.29 -1.06
N ALA A 121 3.19 -14.74 -0.32
CA ALA A 121 2.71 -13.99 0.83
C ALA A 121 3.80 -13.85 1.88
N GLN A 122 4.57 -14.91 2.14
CA GLN A 122 5.64 -14.85 3.12
C GLN A 122 6.72 -13.86 2.71
N VAL A 123 7.10 -13.85 1.44
CA VAL A 123 8.09 -12.91 0.94
C VAL A 123 7.60 -11.48 1.09
N MET A 124 6.37 -11.22 0.65
CA MET A 124 5.82 -9.88 0.70
C MET A 124 5.66 -9.39 2.13
N GLU A 125 5.12 -10.23 3.02
CA GLU A 125 4.93 -9.86 4.41
C GLU A 125 6.26 -9.63 5.11
N GLY A 126 7.27 -10.45 4.80
CA GLY A 126 8.60 -10.26 5.33
C GLY A 126 9.19 -8.91 4.96
N LEU A 127 8.99 -8.50 3.71
CA LEU A 127 9.44 -7.19 3.27
C LEU A 127 8.67 -6.07 3.97
N GLU A 128 7.36 -6.23 4.13
CA GLU A 128 6.56 -5.24 4.83
C GLU A 128 7.06 -5.06 6.26
N VAL A 129 7.29 -6.16 6.96
CA VAL A 129 7.76 -6.10 8.34
C VAL A 129 9.11 -5.40 8.44
N ALA A 130 10.04 -5.76 7.56
CA ALA A 130 11.37 -5.17 7.57
C ALA A 130 11.33 -3.68 7.28
N ILE A 131 10.55 -3.29 6.27
CA ILE A 131 10.46 -1.88 5.89
C ILE A 131 9.77 -1.07 7.00
N LEU A 132 8.68 -1.59 7.54
CA LEU A 132 7.97 -0.92 8.61
C LEU A 132 8.82 -0.81 9.86
N GLY A 133 9.62 -1.83 10.15
CA GLY A 133 10.55 -1.77 11.28
C GLY A 133 11.54 -0.63 11.16
N ARG A 134 12.00 -0.34 9.96
CA ARG A 134 12.91 0.80 9.74
C ARG A 134 12.20 2.14 9.92
N LEU A 135 10.88 2.15 9.77
CA LEU A 135 10.09 3.35 10.02
C LEU A 135 9.67 3.47 11.48
N GLY A 136 10.03 2.51 12.31
CA GLY A 136 9.64 2.52 13.71
C GLY A 136 8.24 2.02 13.96
N ILE A 137 7.69 1.25 13.04
CA ILE A 137 6.34 0.73 13.13
C ILE A 137 6.38 -0.74 13.49
N ALA A 138 5.56 -1.14 14.46
CA ALA A 138 5.52 -2.51 14.92
C ALA A 138 5.02 -3.46 13.83
N ASP A 139 5.46 -4.71 13.92
CA ASP A 139 5.06 -5.75 12.98
C ASP A 139 3.53 -5.90 12.99
N PRO A 140 2.84 -5.60 11.89
CA PRO A 140 1.40 -5.65 11.86
C PRO A 140 0.84 -7.07 11.91
N TYR A 141 1.68 -8.07 11.66
CA TYR A 141 1.25 -9.47 11.63
C TYR A 141 1.52 -10.20 12.92
N ALA A 142 2.24 -9.59 13.84
CA ALA A 142 2.56 -10.23 15.12
C ALA A 142 1.51 -9.98 16.18
N ALA A 143 0.69 -8.97 15.99
CA ALA A 143 -0.26 -8.56 17.02
C ALA A 143 -1.33 -9.61 17.20
N ALA A 144 -1.67 -9.88 18.44
CA ALA A 144 -2.78 -10.75 18.82
C ALA A 144 -2.65 -12.18 18.32
N GLY A 145 -1.53 -12.55 17.78
CA GLY A 145 -1.36 -13.89 17.27
C GLY A 145 -2.23 -14.22 16.09
N GLU A 146 -2.89 -13.21 15.52
CA GLU A 146 -3.68 -13.38 14.33
C GLU A 146 -3.18 -12.44 13.27
N PRO A 147 -3.12 -12.90 12.05
CA PRO A 147 -2.68 -12.01 10.98
C PRO A 147 -3.67 -10.90 10.77
N ALA A 148 -3.16 -9.74 10.52
CA ALA A 148 -4.00 -8.66 10.05
C ALA A 148 -4.36 -8.96 8.61
N HIS A 149 -5.61 -8.87 8.27
CA HIS A 149 -6.07 -9.34 6.98
C HIS A 149 -6.26 -8.24 5.98
N ILE A 150 -5.23 -7.45 5.79
CA ILE A 150 -5.30 -6.40 4.80
C ILE A 150 -5.55 -6.96 3.44
N HIS A 151 -4.85 -8.02 3.10
CA HIS A 151 -5.01 -8.61 1.80
C HIS A 151 -6.38 -9.19 1.59
N GLU A 152 -7.03 -9.62 2.62
CA GLU A 152 -8.37 -10.11 2.47
C GLU A 152 -9.33 -9.03 2.14
N GLN A 153 -9.15 -7.91 2.80
CA GLN A 153 -10.01 -6.85 2.54
C GLN A 153 -9.72 -6.22 1.27
N SER A 154 -8.53 -6.14 0.95
CA SER A 154 -8.20 -5.49 -0.20
C SER A 154 -8.69 -6.21 -1.31
N GLY A 155 -9.10 -7.30 -1.04
CA GLY A 155 -9.57 -7.82 -2.16
C GLY A 155 -8.75 -7.37 -3.22
N LEU A 156 -8.00 -6.70 -2.82
CA LEU A 156 -7.48 -6.17 -3.67
C LEU A 156 -6.72 -6.96 -4.22
N HIS A 157 -6.61 -7.49 -3.92
CA HIS A 157 -5.90 -8.10 -4.45
C HIS A 157 -6.32 -8.82 -5.26
N PRO A 158 -6.49 -8.66 -5.60
CA PRO A 158 -6.70 -9.17 -6.43
C PRO A 158 -6.21 -9.32 -7.22
N LYS A 159 -6.06 -9.53 -7.34
CA LYS A 159 -5.63 -9.63 -7.96
C LYS A 159 -5.81 -9.59 -8.73
N PRO A 160 -5.47 -9.47 -9.13
CA PRO A 160 -5.77 -9.24 -10.04
C PRO A 160 -6.24 -9.76 -10.54
#